data_0dd358fe86491c94751b522108b60a63
#
_entry.id   0dd358fe86491c94751b522108b60a63
#
_cell.length_a   1.000
_cell.length_b   1.000
_cell.length_c   1.000
_cell.angle_alpha   90.00
_cell.angle_beta   90.00
_cell.angle_gamma   90.00
#
_symmetry.space_group_name_H-M   'P 1'
#
loop_
_entity.id
_entity.type
_entity.pdbx_description
1 polymer ?
#
loop_
_entity_poly.entity_id
_entity_poly.type
_entity_poly.pdbx_seq_one_letter_code
_entity_poly.pdbx_strand_id
1 'polypeptide(L)'
;MTLLQPHRARLVEQALRAVPADAVEGVVVGDGRTILERTEGGFDRVMVDAPCTGLGALRRRPESRWRREPADVPALARLQRELLGAALDATRPGGLVAYVTCSPHLAETRLVVDDVLAGRSDVERADAASAVRSVALEEPGLVPGTDVQLWPHVHGTDAMHLTLLRRTR
;
A
#
# COMPACT_ATOMS: atom_id res chain seq x y z
N MET A 1 1.54 1.31 13.71
CA MET A 1 1.01 1.96 12.48
C MET A 1 1.41 3.43 12.46
N THR A 2 1.90 3.96 11.35
CA THR A 2 2.38 5.35 11.23
C THR A 2 1.50 6.15 10.29
N LEU A 3 1.09 7.35 10.71
CA LEU A 3 0.21 8.26 9.98
C LEU A 3 0.67 9.70 10.13
N LEU A 4 0.74 10.45 9.03
CA LEU A 4 1.20 11.83 9.03
C LEU A 4 0.21 12.80 9.74
N GLN A 5 -1.08 12.51 9.71
CA GLN A 5 -2.13 13.42 10.18
C GLN A 5 -2.72 12.95 11.51
N PRO A 6 -2.68 13.77 12.59
CA PRO A 6 -3.16 13.39 13.93
C PRO A 6 -4.63 12.96 13.98
N HIS A 7 -5.51 13.59 13.17
CA HIS A 7 -6.92 13.22 13.15
C HIS A 7 -7.14 11.81 12.57
N ARG A 8 -6.33 11.39 11.58
CA ARG A 8 -6.39 10.03 11.02
C ARG A 8 -5.85 9.01 12.02
N ALA A 9 -4.80 9.36 12.77
CA ALA A 9 -4.28 8.50 13.82
C ALA A 9 -5.36 8.20 14.87
N ARG A 10 -6.11 9.22 15.31
CA ARG A 10 -7.25 9.02 16.25
C ARG A 10 -8.35 8.11 15.68
N LEU A 11 -8.65 8.17 14.39
CA LEU A 11 -9.63 7.26 13.78
C LEU A 11 -9.13 5.81 13.79
N VAL A 12 -7.84 5.60 13.55
CA VAL A 12 -7.22 4.28 13.62
C VAL A 12 -7.21 3.77 15.05
N GLU A 13 -6.84 4.58 16.03
CA GLU A 13 -6.90 4.22 17.44
C GLU A 13 -8.32 3.80 17.87
N GLN A 14 -9.35 4.52 17.38
CA GLN A 14 -10.75 4.15 17.63
C GLN A 14 -11.11 2.80 17.00
N ALA A 15 -10.67 2.54 15.76
CA ALA A 15 -10.93 1.27 15.08
C ALA A 15 -10.21 0.10 15.77
N LEU A 16 -9.00 0.33 16.28
CA LEU A 16 -8.22 -0.68 17.01
C LEU A 16 -8.77 -1.05 18.39
N ARG A 17 -9.72 -0.30 18.95
CA ARG A 17 -10.37 -0.67 20.23
C ARG A 17 -11.07 -2.02 20.20
N ALA A 18 -11.44 -2.52 19.03
CA ALA A 18 -12.03 -3.85 18.84
C ALA A 18 -10.98 -4.97 18.81
N VAL A 19 -9.70 -4.63 18.76
CA VAL A 19 -8.57 -5.58 18.73
C VAL A 19 -8.04 -5.74 20.16
N PRO A 20 -7.67 -6.97 20.60
CA PRO A 20 -7.02 -7.18 21.88
C PRO A 20 -5.82 -6.26 22.07
N ALA A 21 -5.69 -5.65 23.25
CA ALA A 21 -4.69 -4.62 23.51
C ALA A 21 -3.24 -5.14 23.40
N ASP A 22 -3.03 -6.41 23.69
CA ASP A 22 -1.74 -7.11 23.56
C ASP A 22 -1.34 -7.39 22.11
N ALA A 23 -2.30 -7.30 21.16
CA ALA A 23 -2.04 -7.43 19.73
C ALA A 23 -1.75 -6.08 19.03
N VAL A 24 -1.79 -4.96 19.78
CA VAL A 24 -1.58 -3.61 19.25
C VAL A 24 -0.38 -2.96 19.91
N GLU A 25 0.72 -2.82 19.20
CA GLU A 25 1.92 -2.14 19.69
C GLU A 25 1.72 -0.61 19.79
N GLY A 26 0.98 -0.02 18.87
CA GLY A 26 0.59 1.39 18.91
C GLY A 26 0.29 2.02 17.57
N VAL A 27 -0.16 3.27 17.66
CA VAL A 27 -0.37 4.18 16.52
C VAL A 27 0.56 5.37 16.69
N VAL A 28 1.31 5.70 15.65
CA VAL A 28 2.30 6.77 15.70
C VAL A 28 1.94 7.86 14.69
N VAL A 29 1.91 9.11 15.14
CA VAL A 29 1.85 10.27 14.25
C VAL A 29 3.27 10.59 13.79
N GLY A 30 3.51 10.48 12.48
CA GLY A 30 4.83 10.73 11.90
C GLY A 30 4.89 10.41 10.42
N ASP A 31 6.02 10.73 9.81
CA ASP A 31 6.30 10.42 8.43
C ASP A 31 6.67 8.94 8.26
N GLY A 32 5.98 8.22 7.38
CA GLY A 32 6.25 6.82 7.10
C GLY A 32 7.64 6.58 6.49
N ARG A 33 8.27 7.60 5.92
CA ARG A 33 9.62 7.53 5.37
C ARG A 33 10.70 7.35 6.44
N THR A 34 10.40 7.69 7.69
CA THR A 34 11.33 7.53 8.82
C THR A 34 11.03 6.30 9.67
N ILE A 35 10.25 5.35 9.15
CA ILE A 35 9.80 4.18 9.91
C ILE A 35 10.97 3.30 10.37
N LEU A 36 12.07 3.24 9.62
CA LEU A 36 13.25 2.46 9.97
C LEU A 36 13.89 2.92 11.28
N GLU A 37 13.84 4.22 11.59
CA GLU A 37 14.37 4.80 12.83
C GLU A 37 13.64 4.31 14.09
N ARG A 38 12.48 3.67 13.90
CA ARG A 38 11.56 3.25 14.97
C ARG A 38 11.48 1.73 15.14
N THR A 39 12.32 0.97 14.43
CA THR A 39 12.29 -0.48 14.51
C THR A 39 13.68 -1.06 14.73
N GLU A 40 13.82 -1.89 15.75
CA GLU A 40 14.99 -2.73 15.93
C GLU A 40 14.70 -4.11 15.30
N GLY A 41 15.52 -4.53 14.33
CA GLY A 41 15.37 -5.85 13.68
C GLY A 41 14.36 -5.94 12.54
N GLY A 42 13.59 -4.88 12.27
CA GLY A 42 12.63 -4.81 11.16
C GLY A 42 11.32 -5.55 11.39
N PHE A 43 10.39 -5.39 10.44
CA PHE A 43 9.07 -5.99 10.47
C PHE A 43 8.97 -7.25 9.60
N ASP A 44 8.13 -8.21 10.01
CA ASP A 44 7.78 -9.38 9.19
C ASP A 44 6.90 -9.01 8.00
N ARG A 45 6.00 -8.07 8.23
CA ARG A 45 4.97 -7.67 7.28
C ARG A 45 4.76 -6.17 7.37
N VAL A 46 4.85 -5.49 6.24
CA VAL A 46 4.56 -4.06 6.12
C VAL A 46 3.47 -3.86 5.09
N MET A 47 2.50 -3.01 5.39
CA MET A 47 1.53 -2.53 4.41
C MET A 47 1.72 -1.03 4.20
N VAL A 48 1.87 -0.63 2.96
CA VAL A 48 1.91 0.75 2.50
C VAL A 48 0.60 1.05 1.79
N ASP A 49 -0.39 1.59 2.51
CA ASP A 49 -1.57 2.23 1.90
C ASP A 49 -1.14 3.62 1.46
N ALA A 50 -0.64 3.72 0.24
CA ALA A 50 0.07 4.89 -0.24
C ALA A 50 -0.88 6.05 -0.58
N PRO A 51 -0.53 7.30 -0.20
CA PRO A 51 -1.27 8.47 -0.64
C PRO A 51 -1.24 8.53 -2.18
N CYS A 52 -2.42 8.62 -2.80
CA CYS A 52 -2.58 8.62 -4.25
C CYS A 52 -3.66 9.62 -4.68
N THR A 53 -3.89 9.77 -5.97
CA THR A 53 -4.97 10.62 -6.50
C THR A 53 -6.35 10.18 -6.02
N GLY A 54 -6.52 8.90 -5.69
CA GLY A 54 -7.81 8.36 -5.25
C GLY A 54 -8.81 8.15 -6.38
N LEU A 55 -8.36 8.16 -7.64
CA LEU A 55 -9.23 7.99 -8.82
C LEU A 55 -9.96 6.65 -8.84
N GLY A 56 -9.45 5.65 -8.14
CA GLY A 56 -10.10 4.35 -7.99
C GLY A 56 -11.32 4.36 -7.06
N ALA A 57 -11.44 5.37 -6.20
CA ALA A 57 -12.51 5.51 -5.20
C ALA A 57 -13.64 6.47 -5.63
N LEU A 58 -13.70 6.90 -6.88
CA LEU A 58 -14.66 7.89 -7.38
C LEU A 58 -16.13 7.47 -7.18
N ARG A 59 -16.44 6.18 -7.15
CA ARG A 59 -17.79 5.68 -6.86
C ARG A 59 -18.27 6.05 -5.45
N ARG A 60 -17.35 6.20 -4.47
CA ARG A 60 -17.62 6.56 -3.08
C ARG A 60 -17.25 8.02 -2.77
N ARG A 61 -16.35 8.59 -3.56
CA ARG A 61 -15.81 9.96 -3.40
C ARG A 61 -15.79 10.70 -4.72
N PRO A 62 -16.96 10.96 -5.33
CA PRO A 62 -17.05 11.60 -6.64
C PRO A 62 -16.43 12.99 -6.68
N GLU A 63 -16.37 13.68 -5.53
CA GLU A 63 -15.74 15.00 -5.38
C GLU A 63 -14.23 14.97 -5.66
N SER A 64 -13.57 13.83 -5.57
CA SER A 64 -12.14 13.72 -5.90
C SER A 64 -11.85 14.10 -7.35
N ARG A 65 -12.80 13.91 -8.27
CA ARG A 65 -12.71 14.34 -9.68
C ARG A 65 -12.41 15.83 -9.82
N TRP A 66 -12.97 16.66 -8.93
CA TRP A 66 -12.87 18.11 -8.98
C TRP A 66 -11.71 18.68 -8.17
N ARG A 67 -11.09 17.84 -7.32
CA ARG A 67 -10.01 18.24 -6.41
C ARG A 67 -8.64 17.83 -6.91
N ARG A 68 -8.57 16.94 -7.91
CA ARG A 68 -7.32 16.40 -8.43
C ARG A 68 -7.03 16.94 -9.81
N GLU A 69 -5.77 17.30 -9.99
CA GLU A 69 -5.23 17.77 -11.27
C GLU A 69 -4.15 16.80 -11.78
N PRO A 70 -3.93 16.71 -13.09
CA PRO A 70 -2.84 15.89 -13.65
C PRO A 70 -1.46 16.24 -13.05
N ALA A 71 -1.25 17.49 -12.65
CA ALA A 71 -0.02 17.96 -12.00
C ALA A 71 0.23 17.34 -10.61
N ASP A 72 -0.78 16.76 -9.95
CA ASP A 72 -0.61 16.09 -8.65
C ASP A 72 0.14 14.76 -8.80
N VAL A 73 0.01 14.07 -9.94
CA VAL A 73 0.53 12.72 -10.15
C VAL A 73 2.04 12.61 -9.95
N PRO A 74 2.89 13.50 -10.51
CA PRO A 74 4.34 13.39 -10.33
C PRO A 74 4.79 13.51 -8.87
N ALA A 75 4.18 14.42 -8.10
CA ALA A 75 4.50 14.61 -6.69
C ALA A 75 4.07 13.41 -5.84
N LEU A 76 2.88 12.87 -6.09
CA LEU A 76 2.37 11.67 -5.43
C LEU A 76 3.22 10.44 -5.77
N ALA A 77 3.55 10.22 -7.04
CA ALA A 77 4.38 9.11 -7.47
C ALA A 77 5.78 9.15 -6.85
N ARG A 78 6.37 10.35 -6.69
CA ARG A 78 7.64 10.51 -5.96
C ARG A 78 7.50 10.10 -4.50
N LEU A 79 6.50 10.60 -3.80
CA LEU A 79 6.24 10.25 -2.39
C LEU A 79 5.97 8.75 -2.22
N GLN A 80 5.25 8.15 -3.15
CA GLN A 80 4.96 6.71 -3.16
C GLN A 80 6.25 5.87 -3.27
N ARG A 81 7.20 6.26 -4.14
CA ARG A 81 8.51 5.60 -4.24
C ARG A 81 9.31 5.71 -2.95
N GLU A 82 9.33 6.89 -2.34
CA GLU A 82 10.02 7.13 -1.07
C GLU A 82 9.42 6.28 0.06
N LEU A 83 8.09 6.22 0.16
CA LEU A 83 7.39 5.39 1.16
C LEU A 83 7.62 3.89 0.95
N LEU A 84 7.56 3.43 -0.30
CA LEU A 84 7.80 2.02 -0.62
C LEU A 84 9.25 1.63 -0.33
N GLY A 85 10.22 2.49 -0.68
CA GLY A 85 11.63 2.29 -0.35
C GLY A 85 11.83 2.14 1.16
N ALA A 86 11.31 3.08 1.95
CA ALA A 86 11.39 3.05 3.40
C ALA A 86 10.74 1.81 4.02
N ALA A 87 9.60 1.38 3.48
CA ALA A 87 8.92 0.17 3.93
C ALA A 87 9.75 -1.10 3.66
N LEU A 88 10.38 -1.18 2.49
CA LEU A 88 11.28 -2.28 2.16
C LEU A 88 12.50 -2.33 3.08
N ASP A 89 13.08 -1.16 3.38
CA ASP A 89 14.24 -1.06 4.28
C ASP A 89 13.87 -1.46 5.73
N ALA A 90 12.67 -1.13 6.16
CA ALA A 90 12.13 -1.49 7.47
C ALA A 90 11.64 -2.95 7.56
N THR A 91 11.62 -3.69 6.45
CA THR A 91 11.19 -5.10 6.42
C THR A 91 12.41 -6.00 6.56
N ARG A 92 12.38 -6.98 7.46
CA ARG A 92 13.49 -7.94 7.63
C ARG A 92 13.64 -8.87 6.41
N PRO A 93 14.83 -9.47 6.19
CA PRO A 93 14.98 -10.53 5.18
C PRO A 93 13.93 -11.65 5.34
N GLY A 94 13.36 -12.09 4.22
CA GLY A 94 12.23 -13.03 4.18
C GLY A 94 10.86 -12.39 4.42
N GLY A 95 10.79 -11.13 4.89
CA GLY A 95 9.55 -10.42 5.13
C GLY A 95 8.85 -9.97 3.84
N LEU A 96 7.60 -9.54 3.97
CA LEU A 96 6.76 -9.10 2.85
C LEU A 96 6.29 -7.66 3.03
N VAL A 97 6.29 -6.92 1.92
CA VAL A 97 5.67 -5.60 1.81
C VAL A 97 4.48 -5.68 0.87
N ALA A 98 3.33 -5.20 1.31
CA ALA A 98 2.16 -4.97 0.49
C ALA A 98 2.10 -3.49 0.10
N TYR A 99 2.27 -3.17 -1.17
CA TYR A 99 2.06 -1.84 -1.72
C TYR A 99 0.64 -1.74 -2.27
N VAL A 100 -0.14 -0.81 -1.73
CA VAL A 100 -1.56 -0.65 -2.05
C VAL A 100 -1.87 0.79 -2.42
N THR A 101 -2.66 0.99 -3.47
CA THR A 101 -3.25 2.29 -3.82
C THR A 101 -4.70 2.15 -4.26
N CYS A 102 -5.54 3.14 -3.98
CA CYS A 102 -6.86 3.26 -4.57
C CYS A 102 -6.80 4.10 -5.88
N SER A 103 -5.94 3.69 -6.79
CA SER A 103 -5.76 4.33 -8.10
C SER A 103 -5.55 3.29 -9.20
N PRO A 104 -6.15 3.46 -10.38
CA PRO A 104 -5.85 2.67 -11.57
C PRO A 104 -4.71 3.28 -12.41
N HIS A 105 -4.14 4.42 -12.00
CA HIS A 105 -3.16 5.16 -12.78
C HIS A 105 -1.80 4.48 -12.74
N LEU A 106 -1.22 4.15 -13.89
CA LEU A 106 0.05 3.40 -13.98
C LEU A 106 1.21 4.07 -13.25
N ALA A 107 1.28 5.40 -13.26
CA ALA A 107 2.31 6.16 -12.56
C ALA A 107 2.20 6.09 -11.03
N GLU A 108 1.06 5.65 -10.48
CA GLU A 108 0.82 5.47 -9.05
C GLU A 108 0.77 3.99 -8.64
N THR A 109 0.93 3.06 -9.60
CA THR A 109 0.82 1.63 -9.39
C THR A 109 2.09 0.93 -9.89
N ARG A 110 2.03 0.28 -11.04
CA ARG A 110 3.11 -0.53 -11.58
C ARG A 110 4.43 0.25 -11.73
N LEU A 111 4.38 1.48 -12.26
CA LEU A 111 5.61 2.25 -12.51
C LEU A 111 6.33 2.65 -11.21
N VAL A 112 5.61 2.91 -10.11
CA VAL A 112 6.23 3.14 -8.80
C VAL A 112 7.03 1.92 -8.36
N VAL A 113 6.43 0.74 -8.50
CA VAL A 113 7.09 -0.52 -8.09
C VAL A 113 8.27 -0.83 -9.01
N ASP A 114 8.11 -0.69 -10.32
CA ASP A 114 9.19 -0.92 -11.30
C ASP A 114 10.39 -0.01 -11.02
N ASP A 115 10.15 1.28 -10.78
CA ASP A 115 11.18 2.27 -10.48
C ASP A 115 11.95 1.91 -9.19
N VAL A 116 11.25 1.50 -8.13
CA VAL A 116 11.89 1.11 -6.87
C VAL A 116 12.71 -0.18 -7.04
N LEU A 117 12.16 -1.17 -7.76
CA LEU A 117 12.84 -2.44 -7.99
C LEU A 117 14.06 -2.31 -8.91
N ALA A 118 14.06 -1.36 -9.84
CA ALA A 118 15.20 -1.13 -10.73
C ALA A 118 16.51 -0.81 -9.99
N GLY A 119 16.41 -0.23 -8.80
CA GLY A 119 17.56 0.08 -7.93
C GLY A 119 17.87 -0.97 -6.86
N ARG A 120 17.16 -2.13 -6.85
CA ARG A 120 17.26 -3.12 -5.76
C ARG A 120 17.48 -4.54 -6.28
N SER A 121 18.47 -5.22 -5.69
CA SER A 121 18.74 -6.65 -5.95
C SER A 121 18.34 -7.55 -4.76
N ASP A 122 17.79 -6.94 -3.71
CA ASP A 122 17.40 -7.60 -2.46
C ASP A 122 15.88 -7.77 -2.34
N VAL A 123 15.13 -7.51 -3.42
CA VAL A 123 13.66 -7.56 -3.43
C VAL A 123 13.17 -8.27 -4.68
N GLU A 124 12.17 -9.10 -4.52
CA GLU A 124 11.47 -9.79 -5.61
C GLU A 124 9.95 -9.57 -5.52
N ARG A 125 9.25 -9.68 -6.66
CA ARG A 125 7.78 -9.70 -6.67
C ARG A 125 7.28 -11.05 -6.15
N ALA A 126 6.31 -11.01 -5.23
CA ALA A 126 5.56 -12.20 -4.81
C ALA A 126 4.21 -12.23 -5.54
N ASP A 127 3.59 -13.40 -5.59
CA ASP A 127 2.29 -13.61 -6.26
C ASP A 127 1.13 -13.05 -5.41
N ALA A 128 0.79 -11.79 -5.66
CA ALA A 128 -0.34 -11.13 -5.00
C ALA A 128 -1.69 -11.74 -5.41
N ALA A 129 -1.81 -12.22 -6.65
CA ALA A 129 -3.06 -12.79 -7.13
C ALA A 129 -3.40 -14.10 -6.39
N SER A 130 -2.41 -14.98 -6.20
CA SER A 130 -2.58 -16.19 -5.39
C SER A 130 -2.89 -15.86 -3.92
N ALA A 131 -2.23 -14.84 -3.35
CA ALA A 131 -2.52 -14.42 -1.99
C ALA A 131 -3.96 -13.91 -1.83
N VAL A 132 -4.46 -13.12 -2.78
CA VAL A 132 -5.86 -12.63 -2.75
C VAL A 132 -6.84 -13.79 -2.92
N ARG A 133 -6.60 -14.71 -3.87
CA ARG A 133 -7.46 -15.90 -4.05
C ARG A 133 -7.54 -16.75 -2.79
N SER A 134 -6.45 -16.89 -2.05
CA SER A 134 -6.42 -17.74 -0.84
C SER A 134 -7.34 -17.25 0.29
N VAL A 135 -7.73 -15.98 0.28
CA VAL A 135 -8.59 -15.35 1.30
C VAL A 135 -9.94 -14.87 0.74
N ALA A 136 -10.14 -14.95 -0.55
CA ALA A 136 -11.42 -14.61 -1.19
C ALA A 136 -12.48 -15.67 -0.88
N LEU A 137 -13.72 -15.23 -0.63
CA LEU A 137 -14.84 -16.14 -0.40
C LEU A 137 -15.31 -16.81 -1.69
N GLU A 138 -15.11 -16.15 -2.83
CA GLU A 138 -15.45 -16.60 -4.16
C GLU A 138 -14.29 -16.29 -5.10
N GLU A 139 -14.26 -16.94 -6.29
CA GLU A 139 -13.24 -16.65 -7.32
C GLU A 139 -13.32 -15.16 -7.73
N PRO A 140 -12.30 -14.37 -7.47
CA PRO A 140 -12.37 -12.92 -7.70
C PRO A 140 -12.16 -12.50 -9.16
N GLY A 141 -12.00 -13.43 -10.09
CA GLY A 141 -11.83 -13.14 -11.52
C GLY A 141 -10.60 -12.29 -11.83
N LEU A 142 -9.50 -12.49 -11.13
CA LEU A 142 -8.27 -11.73 -11.31
C LEU A 142 -7.58 -12.10 -12.61
N VAL A 143 -7.08 -11.08 -13.30
CA VAL A 143 -6.20 -11.28 -14.45
C VAL A 143 -4.91 -11.98 -13.98
N PRO A 144 -4.39 -12.96 -14.73
CA PRO A 144 -3.11 -13.59 -14.40
C PRO A 144 -1.97 -12.57 -14.30
N GLY A 145 -1.12 -12.72 -13.29
CA GLY A 145 0.01 -11.83 -13.05
C GLY A 145 0.41 -11.80 -11.58
N THR A 146 1.52 -11.15 -11.28
CA THR A 146 2.02 -11.00 -9.90
C THR A 146 1.30 -9.89 -9.15
N ASP A 147 0.79 -8.88 -9.86
CA ASP A 147 0.06 -7.74 -9.27
C ASP A 147 -1.45 -7.97 -9.39
N VAL A 148 -2.21 -7.35 -8.51
CA VAL A 148 -3.68 -7.34 -8.56
C VAL A 148 -4.14 -5.92 -8.87
N GLN A 149 -5.03 -5.81 -9.87
CA GLN A 149 -5.79 -4.59 -10.13
C GLN A 149 -7.28 -4.94 -10.07
N LEU A 150 -7.96 -4.40 -9.08
CA LEU A 150 -9.41 -4.50 -8.98
C LEU A 150 -10.06 -3.37 -9.78
N TRP A 151 -11.24 -3.66 -10.32
CA TRP A 151 -12.02 -2.73 -11.15
C TRP A 151 -13.48 -2.68 -10.70
N PRO A 152 -14.10 -1.48 -10.59
CA PRO A 152 -15.48 -1.36 -10.14
C PRO A 152 -16.48 -2.15 -10.98
N HIS A 153 -16.28 -2.18 -12.28
CA HIS A 153 -17.19 -2.85 -13.23
C HIS A 153 -17.02 -4.38 -13.30
N VAL A 154 -15.92 -4.90 -12.77
CA VAL A 154 -15.65 -6.35 -12.72
C VAL A 154 -15.88 -6.91 -11.31
N HIS A 155 -15.35 -6.21 -10.31
CA HIS A 155 -15.25 -6.73 -8.94
C HIS A 155 -16.24 -6.06 -7.97
N GLY A 156 -17.01 -5.05 -8.39
CA GLY A 156 -17.93 -4.30 -7.53
C GLY A 156 -17.25 -3.49 -6.41
N THR A 157 -15.92 -3.35 -6.45
CA THR A 157 -15.11 -2.66 -5.45
C THR A 157 -14.58 -1.32 -5.98
N ASP A 158 -13.80 -0.60 -5.17
CA ASP A 158 -12.96 0.48 -5.70
C ASP A 158 -11.89 -0.10 -6.64
N ALA A 159 -11.36 0.73 -7.54
CA ALA A 159 -10.20 0.33 -8.33
C ALA A 159 -8.96 0.36 -7.43
N MET A 160 -8.65 -0.80 -6.85
CA MET A 160 -7.50 -0.99 -5.96
C MET A 160 -6.37 -1.68 -6.69
N HIS A 161 -5.16 -1.20 -6.47
CA HIS A 161 -3.95 -1.90 -6.89
C HIS A 161 -3.24 -2.51 -5.68
N LEU A 162 -2.73 -3.71 -5.85
CA LEU A 162 -1.92 -4.42 -4.86
C LEU A 162 -0.74 -5.08 -5.54
N THR A 163 0.46 -4.80 -5.05
CA THR A 163 1.68 -5.57 -5.32
C THR A 163 2.22 -6.12 -4.02
N LEU A 164 2.64 -7.38 -4.02
CA LEU A 164 3.40 -8.00 -2.93
C LEU A 164 4.87 -8.08 -3.31
N LEU A 165 5.74 -7.66 -2.40
CA LEU A 165 7.19 -7.67 -2.55
C LEU A 165 7.80 -8.45 -1.39
N ARG A 166 8.73 -9.34 -1.69
CA ARG A 166 9.52 -10.09 -0.70
C ARG A 166 10.91 -9.49 -0.61
N ARG A 167 11.35 -9.16 0.60
CA ARG A 167 12.75 -8.85 0.85
C ARG A 167 13.53 -10.17 0.97
N THR A 168 14.54 -10.36 0.14
CA THR A 168 15.33 -11.61 0.08
C THR A 168 16.60 -11.57 0.94
N ARG A 169 17.13 -10.38 1.18
CA ARG A 169 18.38 -10.13 1.94
C ARG A 169 18.25 -8.91 2.84
#